data_3d21189f32b8b549bb790cb52d9718ab
#
_entry.id   3d21189f32b8b549bb790cb52d9718ab
#
_cell.length_a   1.000
_cell.length_b   1.000
_cell.length_c   1.000
_cell.angle_alpha   90.00
_cell.angle_beta   90.00
_cell.angle_gamma   90.00
#
_symmetry.space_group_name_H-M   'P 1'
#
loop_
_entity.id
_entity.type
_entity.pdbx_description
1 polymer ?
#
loop_
_entity_poly.entity_id
_entity_poly.type
_entity_poly.pdbx_seq_one_letter_code
_entity_poly.pdbx_strand_id
1 'polypeptide(L)'
;LTQDAIPASPDSFANLLDELYAEADIGVAYGRQLPHPGAGLLGAQTRRFNYPPESRSKRLADASELGIKTCFSSDSFSAYRSDALAAVGGFPEDVIGSEDAYVAARLLQAGYAVRYAASAEVYHSHDYRLLEEFRRYFDIGVFYGRERWIRAAFGGAGGEGKRYVLAEIQ
;
A
#
# COMPACT_ATOMS: atom_id res chain seq x y z
N LEU A 1 11.29 -0.78 -5.96
CA LEU A 1 11.98 -0.38 -4.73
C LEU A 1 12.39 1.08 -4.85
N THR A 2 11.95 1.92 -3.89
CA THR A 2 12.42 3.31 -3.80
C THR A 2 13.85 3.39 -3.24
N GLN A 3 14.53 4.50 -3.49
CA GLN A 3 15.95 4.68 -3.12
C GLN A 3 16.21 4.68 -1.59
N ASP A 4 15.19 4.90 -0.80
CA ASP A 4 15.24 4.99 0.67
C ASP A 4 14.69 3.74 1.38
N ALA A 5 14.25 2.73 0.62
CA ALA A 5 13.84 1.44 1.16
C ALA A 5 15.05 0.48 1.16
N ILE A 6 15.39 -0.06 2.32
CA ILE A 6 16.55 -0.95 2.52
C ILE A 6 16.02 -2.37 2.80
N PRO A 7 16.37 -3.40 2.00
CA PRO A 7 16.00 -4.78 2.30
C PRO A 7 16.44 -5.18 3.71
N ALA A 8 15.52 -5.77 4.48
CA ALA A 8 15.80 -6.19 5.86
C ALA A 8 16.55 -7.53 5.93
N SER A 9 16.49 -8.31 4.85
CA SER A 9 17.21 -9.58 4.71
C SER A 9 17.67 -9.82 3.26
N PRO A 10 18.63 -10.72 3.02
CA PRO A 10 19.00 -11.13 1.66
C PRO A 10 17.83 -11.74 0.87
N ASP A 11 16.86 -12.32 1.55
CA ASP A 11 15.74 -13.03 0.95
C ASP A 11 14.53 -12.11 0.65
N SER A 12 14.59 -10.82 1.03
CA SER A 12 13.46 -9.89 0.88
C SER A 12 12.89 -9.87 -0.55
N PHE A 13 13.75 -9.85 -1.56
CA PHE A 13 13.31 -9.86 -2.97
C PHE A 13 12.73 -11.21 -3.39
N ALA A 14 13.36 -12.32 -3.00
CA ALA A 14 12.88 -13.68 -3.30
C ALA A 14 11.48 -13.86 -2.68
N ASN A 15 11.31 -13.51 -1.40
CA ASN A 15 10.03 -13.58 -0.71
C ASN A 15 8.94 -12.74 -1.41
N LEU A 16 9.29 -11.55 -1.91
CA LEU A 16 8.32 -10.72 -2.64
C LEU A 16 7.87 -11.38 -3.95
N LEU A 17 8.81 -11.98 -4.70
CA LEU A 17 8.50 -12.68 -5.94
C LEU A 17 7.71 -13.96 -5.70
N ASP A 18 8.06 -14.73 -4.68
CA ASP A 18 7.33 -15.94 -4.30
C ASP A 18 5.87 -15.61 -3.98
N GLU A 19 5.63 -14.51 -3.24
CA GLU A 19 4.28 -14.03 -2.94
C GLU A 19 3.55 -13.48 -4.17
N LEU A 20 4.25 -12.85 -5.13
CA LEU A 20 3.65 -12.41 -6.40
C LEU A 20 3.18 -13.59 -7.26
N TYR A 21 3.92 -14.70 -7.23
CA TYR A 21 3.63 -15.89 -8.05
C TYR A 21 2.89 -16.98 -7.29
N ALA A 22 2.51 -16.75 -6.02
CA ALA A 22 1.79 -17.73 -5.20
C ALA A 22 0.42 -18.11 -5.77
N GLU A 23 -0.27 -17.15 -6.39
CA GLU A 23 -1.58 -17.35 -7.04
C GLU A 23 -1.57 -16.69 -8.43
N ALA A 24 -2.25 -17.31 -9.39
CA ALA A 24 -2.21 -16.87 -10.80
C ALA A 24 -2.88 -15.50 -11.02
N ASP A 25 -3.82 -15.13 -10.18
CA ASP A 25 -4.59 -13.88 -10.26
C ASP A 25 -3.93 -12.69 -9.51
N ILE A 26 -2.80 -12.88 -8.82
CA ILE A 26 -2.09 -11.77 -8.20
C ILE A 26 -1.44 -10.90 -9.28
N GLY A 27 -1.86 -9.63 -9.38
CA GLY A 27 -1.31 -8.64 -10.32
C GLY A 27 -0.15 -7.84 -9.75
N VAL A 28 -0.15 -7.62 -8.42
CA VAL A 28 0.88 -6.91 -7.67
C VAL A 28 1.08 -7.52 -6.30
N ALA A 29 2.33 -7.61 -5.86
CA ALA A 29 2.69 -7.87 -4.46
C ALA A 29 3.48 -6.68 -3.91
N TYR A 30 3.21 -6.30 -2.66
CA TYR A 30 3.98 -5.28 -1.95
C TYR A 30 4.41 -5.77 -0.58
N GLY A 31 5.64 -5.42 -0.19
CA GLY A 31 6.29 -5.92 1.00
C GLY A 31 5.97 -5.13 2.26
N ARG A 32 6.38 -5.71 3.37
CA ARG A 32 6.26 -5.15 4.72
C ARG A 32 7.32 -4.07 4.94
N GLN A 33 6.86 -2.91 5.38
CA GLN A 33 7.74 -1.82 5.77
C GLN A 33 7.96 -1.84 7.30
N LEU A 34 9.20 -2.02 7.69
CA LEU A 34 9.66 -1.90 9.07
C LEU A 34 10.15 -0.47 9.32
N PRO A 35 9.98 0.07 10.52
CA PRO A 35 10.60 1.33 10.88
C PRO A 35 12.12 1.21 10.86
N HIS A 36 12.82 2.25 10.42
CA HIS A 36 14.28 2.32 10.55
C HIS A 36 14.70 2.20 12.01
N PRO A 37 15.87 1.61 12.31
CA PRO A 37 16.48 1.72 13.64
C PRO A 37 16.59 3.19 14.05
N GLY A 38 15.98 3.54 15.19
CA GLY A 38 15.96 4.93 15.68
C GLY A 38 14.82 5.80 15.13
N ALA A 39 13.88 5.24 14.37
CA ALA A 39 12.68 5.97 13.95
C ALA A 39 11.89 6.50 15.16
N GLY A 40 11.32 7.70 15.00
CA GLY A 40 10.44 8.30 16.00
C GLY A 40 9.17 7.48 16.25
N LEU A 41 8.51 7.71 17.39
CA LEU A 41 7.34 6.95 17.81
C LEU A 41 6.24 6.95 16.74
N LEU A 42 5.90 8.11 16.16
CA LEU A 42 4.84 8.22 15.15
C LEU A 42 5.20 7.47 13.86
N GLY A 43 6.44 7.60 13.38
CA GLY A 43 6.92 6.87 12.22
C GLY A 43 6.88 5.35 12.42
N ALA A 44 7.33 4.88 13.59
CA ALA A 44 7.30 3.47 13.94
C ALA A 44 5.87 2.93 14.06
N GLN A 45 4.97 3.66 14.72
CA GLN A 45 3.57 3.27 14.90
C GLN A 45 2.83 3.19 13.55
N THR A 46 3.05 4.18 12.66
CA THR A 46 2.46 4.17 11.32
C THR A 46 2.86 2.91 10.54
N ARG A 47 4.10 2.44 10.66
CA ARG A 47 4.54 1.20 10.00
C ARG A 47 3.86 -0.01 10.61
N ARG A 48 3.83 -0.15 11.93
CA ARG A 48 3.17 -1.28 12.60
C ARG A 48 1.68 -1.36 12.28
N PHE A 49 0.99 -0.23 12.25
CA PHE A 49 -0.44 -0.16 11.94
C PHE A 49 -0.77 -0.54 10.49
N ASN A 50 0.04 -0.07 9.52
CA ASN A 50 -0.25 -0.30 8.10
C ASN A 50 0.37 -1.60 7.56
N TYR A 51 1.35 -2.18 8.25
CA TYR A 51 2.11 -3.35 7.79
C TYR A 51 2.16 -4.44 8.88
N PRO A 52 1.04 -5.12 9.15
CA PRO A 52 0.95 -6.19 10.15
C PRO A 52 1.84 -7.39 9.79
N PRO A 53 2.10 -8.33 10.72
CA PRO A 53 2.99 -9.46 10.47
C PRO A 53 2.36 -10.58 9.62
N GLU A 54 1.09 -10.48 9.27
CA GLU A 54 0.37 -11.49 8.48
C GLU A 54 0.20 -11.05 7.03
N SER A 55 0.57 -11.93 6.08
CA SER A 55 0.32 -11.73 4.65
C SER A 55 -1.18 -11.81 4.33
N ARG A 56 -1.64 -11.03 3.34
CA ARG A 56 -3.04 -11.05 2.90
C ARG A 56 -3.18 -10.79 1.40
N SER A 57 -3.97 -11.61 0.70
CA SER A 57 -4.49 -11.29 -0.62
C SER A 57 -5.77 -10.45 -0.47
N LYS A 58 -5.89 -9.40 -1.28
CA LYS A 58 -7.07 -8.52 -1.34
C LYS A 58 -7.67 -8.59 -2.73
N ARG A 59 -8.97 -8.75 -2.82
CA ARG A 59 -9.75 -8.81 -4.06
C ARG A 59 -10.85 -7.76 -4.04
N LEU A 60 -11.45 -7.47 -5.18
CA LEU A 60 -12.54 -6.47 -5.28
C LEU A 60 -13.70 -6.78 -4.31
N ALA A 61 -14.00 -8.05 -4.07
CA ALA A 61 -15.04 -8.46 -3.13
C ALA A 61 -14.79 -8.01 -1.68
N ASP A 62 -13.52 -7.82 -1.30
CA ASP A 62 -13.15 -7.36 0.06
C ASP A 62 -13.47 -5.88 0.28
N ALA A 63 -13.89 -5.14 -0.75
CA ALA A 63 -14.20 -3.72 -0.65
C ALA A 63 -15.34 -3.43 0.35
N SER A 64 -16.28 -4.36 0.51
CA SER A 64 -17.37 -4.25 1.50
C SER A 64 -16.87 -4.25 2.95
N GLU A 65 -15.75 -4.93 3.24
CA GLU A 65 -15.12 -5.04 4.57
C GLU A 65 -14.02 -4.01 4.77
N LEU A 66 -13.10 -3.92 3.79
CA LEU A 66 -11.87 -3.13 3.91
C LEU A 66 -12.03 -1.69 3.44
N GLY A 67 -13.10 -1.39 2.69
CA GLY A 67 -13.27 -0.07 2.10
C GLY A 67 -12.08 0.29 1.20
N ILE A 68 -11.65 1.55 1.29
CA ILE A 68 -10.51 2.07 0.52
C ILE A 68 -9.19 1.33 0.76
N LYS A 69 -9.03 0.65 1.89
CA LYS A 69 -7.82 -0.17 2.15
C LYS A 69 -7.69 -1.39 1.25
N THR A 70 -8.74 -1.77 0.54
CA THR A 70 -8.68 -2.83 -0.47
C THR A 70 -7.65 -2.49 -1.54
N CYS A 71 -7.61 -1.23 -2.02
CA CYS A 71 -6.64 -0.78 -3.02
C CYS A 71 -5.34 -0.20 -2.41
N PHE A 72 -5.13 -0.32 -1.09
CA PHE A 72 -3.86 0.08 -0.50
C PHE A 72 -2.71 -0.79 -1.02
N SER A 73 -1.68 -0.17 -1.55
CA SER A 73 -0.42 -0.76 -1.98
C SER A 73 0.72 0.18 -1.61
N SER A 74 1.96 -0.17 -1.89
CA SER A 74 3.08 0.74 -1.69
C SER A 74 4.25 0.40 -2.61
N ASP A 75 4.58 1.34 -3.47
CA ASP A 75 5.68 1.22 -4.43
C ASP A 75 7.08 1.37 -3.79
N SER A 76 7.13 1.68 -2.50
CA SER A 76 8.41 1.65 -1.77
C SER A 76 9.08 0.28 -1.86
N PHE A 77 8.29 -0.80 -1.87
CA PHE A 77 8.77 -2.16 -2.14
C PHE A 77 7.64 -3.00 -2.73
N SER A 78 7.56 -3.05 -4.04
CA SER A 78 6.52 -3.77 -4.78
C SER A 78 7.07 -4.47 -6.02
N ALA A 79 6.35 -5.48 -6.48
CA ALA A 79 6.58 -6.19 -7.73
C ALA A 79 5.24 -6.37 -8.45
N TYR A 80 5.21 -6.06 -9.74
CA TYR A 80 4.04 -6.16 -10.61
C TYR A 80 4.25 -7.25 -11.65
N ARG A 81 3.18 -7.99 -11.96
CA ARG A 81 3.18 -8.76 -13.20
C ARG A 81 3.08 -7.79 -14.37
N SER A 82 4.01 -7.89 -15.30
CA SER A 82 4.09 -6.95 -16.45
C SER A 82 2.86 -7.03 -17.36
N ASP A 83 2.31 -8.22 -17.56
CA ASP A 83 1.08 -8.44 -18.32
C ASP A 83 -0.15 -7.83 -17.63
N ALA A 84 -0.29 -8.01 -16.32
CA ALA A 84 -1.36 -7.42 -15.54
C ALA A 84 -1.27 -5.88 -15.52
N LEU A 85 -0.07 -5.33 -15.30
CA LEU A 85 0.18 -3.90 -15.34
C LEU A 85 -0.15 -3.29 -16.72
N ALA A 86 0.28 -3.96 -17.80
CA ALA A 86 -0.03 -3.54 -19.17
C ALA A 86 -1.54 -3.60 -19.46
N ALA A 87 -2.24 -4.64 -18.98
CA ALA A 87 -3.68 -4.81 -19.17
C ALA A 87 -4.51 -3.67 -18.55
N VAL A 88 -4.00 -2.99 -17.52
CA VAL A 88 -4.68 -1.85 -16.88
C VAL A 88 -4.16 -0.48 -17.33
N GLY A 89 -3.26 -0.44 -18.30
CA GLY A 89 -2.75 0.78 -18.92
C GLY A 89 -1.49 1.36 -18.25
N GLY A 90 -0.84 0.62 -17.35
CA GLY A 90 0.36 1.09 -16.67
C GLY A 90 0.10 2.08 -15.54
N PHE A 91 1.15 2.79 -15.16
CA PHE A 91 1.06 3.86 -14.17
C PHE A 91 0.46 5.14 -14.77
N PRO A 92 -0.38 5.88 -14.00
CA PRO A 92 -0.93 7.15 -14.46
C PRO A 92 0.16 8.23 -14.54
N GLU A 93 0.06 9.10 -15.56
CA GLU A 93 1.05 10.17 -15.77
C GLU A 93 0.68 11.51 -15.10
N ASP A 94 -0.58 11.68 -14.67
CA ASP A 94 -1.15 12.97 -14.24
C ASP A 94 -1.69 12.98 -12.80
N VAL A 95 -1.22 12.04 -11.95
CA VAL A 95 -1.58 12.03 -10.52
C VAL A 95 -0.50 12.71 -9.67
N ILE A 96 -0.91 13.33 -8.57
CA ILE A 96 -0.02 14.07 -7.64
C ILE A 96 0.73 13.12 -6.70
N GLY A 97 0.53 11.82 -6.80
CA GLY A 97 1.00 10.77 -5.91
C GLY A 97 -0.10 9.71 -5.72
N SER A 98 0.16 8.68 -4.93
CA SER A 98 -0.73 7.53 -4.78
C SER A 98 -0.97 6.75 -6.08
N GLU A 99 0.00 6.79 -6.98
CA GLU A 99 0.02 5.99 -8.22
C GLU A 99 -0.10 4.49 -7.94
N ASP A 100 0.47 4.04 -6.84
CA ASP A 100 0.35 2.68 -6.32
C ASP A 100 -1.11 2.30 -6.01
N ALA A 101 -1.84 3.16 -5.32
CA ALA A 101 -3.26 2.95 -5.02
C ALA A 101 -4.13 3.02 -6.29
N TYR A 102 -3.78 3.89 -7.24
CA TYR A 102 -4.45 3.97 -8.54
C TYR A 102 -4.33 2.66 -9.31
N VAL A 103 -3.09 2.17 -9.48
CA VAL A 103 -2.84 0.92 -10.21
C VAL A 103 -3.47 -0.28 -9.48
N ALA A 104 -3.33 -0.35 -8.15
CA ALA A 104 -3.97 -1.40 -7.35
C ALA A 104 -5.50 -1.42 -7.54
N ALA A 105 -6.15 -0.24 -7.55
CA ALA A 105 -7.59 -0.13 -7.79
C ALA A 105 -7.97 -0.61 -9.21
N ARG A 106 -7.18 -0.27 -10.23
CA ARG A 106 -7.39 -0.73 -11.61
C ARG A 106 -7.22 -2.23 -11.74
N LEU A 107 -6.19 -2.80 -11.12
CA LEU A 107 -5.95 -4.25 -11.07
C LEU A 107 -7.12 -4.99 -10.43
N LEU A 108 -7.60 -4.52 -9.28
CA LEU A 108 -8.76 -5.11 -8.58
C LEU A 108 -10.03 -5.08 -9.45
N GLN A 109 -10.29 -3.97 -10.16
CA GLN A 109 -11.43 -3.88 -11.08
C GLN A 109 -11.29 -4.80 -12.31
N ALA A 110 -10.05 -5.06 -12.73
CA ALA A 110 -9.76 -6.01 -13.82
C ALA A 110 -9.77 -7.48 -13.37
N GLY A 111 -10.08 -7.77 -12.10
CA GLY A 111 -10.19 -9.12 -11.55
C GLY A 111 -8.88 -9.68 -10.95
N TYR A 112 -7.81 -8.90 -10.92
CA TYR A 112 -6.59 -9.30 -10.25
C TYR A 112 -6.67 -9.09 -8.74
N ALA A 113 -5.81 -9.79 -8.01
CA ALA A 113 -5.60 -9.61 -6.57
C ALA A 113 -4.39 -8.69 -6.30
N VAL A 114 -4.45 -8.01 -5.16
CA VAL A 114 -3.34 -7.25 -4.55
C VAL A 114 -2.83 -8.03 -3.35
N ARG A 115 -1.57 -8.47 -3.40
CA ARG A 115 -0.96 -9.28 -2.34
C ARG A 115 -0.12 -8.41 -1.41
N TYR A 116 -0.40 -8.44 -0.12
CA TYR A 116 0.50 -7.99 0.92
C TYR A 116 1.40 -9.14 1.35
N ALA A 117 2.71 -8.94 1.23
CA ALA A 117 3.75 -9.94 1.49
C ALA A 117 4.47 -9.61 2.80
N ALA A 118 4.01 -10.16 3.92
CA ALA A 118 4.58 -9.85 5.23
C ALA A 118 6.00 -10.41 5.42
N SER A 119 6.35 -11.48 4.71
CA SER A 119 7.69 -12.08 4.72
C SER A 119 8.74 -11.30 3.90
N ALA A 120 8.28 -10.41 3.00
CA ALA A 120 9.14 -9.56 2.19
C ALA A 120 9.35 -8.22 2.89
N GLU A 121 10.40 -8.11 3.69
CA GLU A 121 10.60 -6.98 4.60
C GLU A 121 11.63 -5.98 4.09
N VAL A 122 11.34 -4.68 4.28
CA VAL A 122 12.29 -3.57 4.06
C VAL A 122 12.21 -2.59 5.23
N TYR A 123 13.33 -1.97 5.58
CA TYR A 123 13.34 -0.78 6.41
C TYR A 123 12.97 0.42 5.57
N HIS A 124 11.84 1.07 5.90
CA HIS A 124 11.36 2.28 5.26
C HIS A 124 10.43 3.03 6.21
N SER A 125 10.87 4.17 6.69
CA SER A 125 10.04 5.05 7.53
C SER A 125 10.48 6.50 7.37
N HIS A 126 9.58 7.42 7.66
CA HIS A 126 9.83 8.84 7.65
C HIS A 126 9.41 9.44 8.98
N ASP A 127 10.24 10.30 9.54
CA ASP A 127 9.93 11.10 10.72
C ASP A 127 9.47 12.50 10.27
N TYR A 128 8.27 12.54 9.67
CA TYR A 128 7.69 13.79 9.19
C TYR A 128 7.32 14.71 10.35
N ARG A 129 7.55 16.01 10.15
CA ARG A 129 7.01 17.05 11.02
C ARG A 129 5.51 17.21 10.74
N LEU A 130 4.77 17.76 11.70
CA LEU A 130 3.30 17.92 11.58
C LEU A 130 2.87 18.62 10.28
N LEU A 131 3.62 19.62 9.81
CA LEU A 131 3.29 20.33 8.56
C LEU A 131 3.54 19.45 7.32
N GLU A 132 4.56 18.60 7.36
CA GLU A 132 4.88 17.66 6.26
C GLU A 132 3.79 16.57 6.18
N GLU A 133 3.40 16.02 7.35
CA GLU A 133 2.27 15.08 7.42
C GLU A 133 0.96 15.71 6.94
N PHE A 134 0.67 16.96 7.35
CA PHE A 134 -0.51 17.67 6.86
C PHE A 134 -0.50 17.80 5.33
N ARG A 135 0.60 18.23 4.74
CA ARG A 135 0.74 18.35 3.27
C ARG A 135 0.53 17.01 2.58
N ARG A 136 1.15 15.96 3.10
CA ARG A 136 1.01 14.60 2.57
C ARG A 136 -0.44 14.14 2.60
N TYR A 137 -1.14 14.30 3.71
CA TYR A 137 -2.56 13.93 3.78
C TYR A 137 -3.46 14.84 2.94
N PHE A 138 -3.09 16.10 2.78
CA PHE A 138 -3.79 17.02 1.87
C PHE A 138 -3.67 16.51 0.41
N ASP A 139 -2.48 16.14 -0.04
CA ASP A 139 -2.25 15.62 -1.39
C ASP A 139 -2.99 14.29 -1.63
N ILE A 140 -3.00 13.39 -0.64
CA ILE A 140 -3.82 12.17 -0.67
C ILE A 140 -5.31 12.52 -0.79
N GLY A 141 -5.77 13.53 -0.06
CA GLY A 141 -7.14 14.02 -0.16
C GLY A 141 -7.49 14.58 -1.54
N VAL A 142 -6.57 15.33 -2.14
CA VAL A 142 -6.69 15.85 -3.52
C VAL A 142 -6.75 14.71 -4.52
N PHE A 143 -5.87 13.71 -4.39
CA PHE A 143 -5.90 12.50 -5.23
C PHE A 143 -7.27 11.83 -5.20
N TYR A 144 -7.78 11.46 -4.03
CA TYR A 144 -9.11 10.83 -3.91
C TYR A 144 -10.27 11.77 -4.28
N GLY A 145 -10.07 13.09 -4.24
CA GLY A 145 -11.02 14.08 -4.70
C GLY A 145 -11.11 14.14 -6.24
N ARG A 146 -10.00 13.89 -6.93
CA ARG A 146 -9.92 13.79 -8.39
C ARG A 146 -10.38 12.42 -8.87
N GLU A 147 -9.85 11.34 -8.28
CA GLU A 147 -10.12 9.95 -8.64
C GLU A 147 -11.39 9.41 -7.94
N ARG A 148 -12.52 10.11 -8.16
CA ARG A 148 -13.82 9.79 -7.51
C ARG A 148 -14.29 8.37 -7.75
N TRP A 149 -13.91 7.77 -8.89
CA TRP A 149 -14.24 6.41 -9.24
C TRP A 149 -13.68 5.39 -8.24
N ILE A 150 -12.49 5.64 -7.66
CA ILE A 150 -11.91 4.79 -6.62
C ILE A 150 -12.81 4.78 -5.38
N ARG A 151 -13.25 5.98 -4.95
CA ARG A 151 -14.17 6.07 -3.80
C ARG A 151 -15.55 5.48 -4.08
N ALA A 152 -16.01 5.55 -5.32
CA ALA A 152 -17.28 4.93 -5.74
C ALA A 152 -17.18 3.38 -5.72
N ALA A 153 -16.03 2.83 -6.13
CA ALA A 153 -15.82 1.38 -6.19
C ALA A 153 -15.49 0.75 -4.83
N PHE A 154 -14.68 1.44 -4.01
CA PHE A 154 -14.12 0.88 -2.77
C PHE A 154 -14.66 1.53 -1.49
N GLY A 155 -15.45 2.58 -1.59
CA GLY A 155 -15.90 3.36 -0.43
C GLY A 155 -14.88 4.41 0.03
N GLY A 156 -15.23 5.14 1.09
CA GLY A 156 -14.38 6.18 1.65
C GLY A 156 -13.48 5.69 2.78
N ALA A 157 -12.54 6.54 3.20
CA ALA A 157 -11.65 6.32 4.35
C ALA A 157 -12.35 6.50 5.72
N GLY A 158 -13.69 6.45 5.77
CA GLY A 158 -14.47 6.69 6.98
C GLY A 158 -14.11 5.71 8.10
N GLY A 159 -13.61 6.24 9.21
CA GLY A 159 -13.24 5.43 10.37
C GLY A 159 -11.78 5.03 10.47
N GLU A 160 -10.95 5.17 9.42
CA GLU A 160 -9.53 4.78 9.47
C GLU A 160 -8.73 5.63 10.47
N GLY A 161 -8.93 6.95 10.50
CA GLY A 161 -8.30 7.81 11.50
C GLY A 161 -8.68 7.43 12.93
N LYS A 162 -9.94 7.04 13.16
CA LYS A 162 -10.40 6.57 14.48
C LYS A 162 -9.73 5.24 14.85
N ARG A 163 -9.60 4.29 13.91
CA ARG A 163 -8.92 3.00 14.13
C ARG A 163 -7.43 3.22 14.44
N TYR A 164 -6.78 4.13 13.72
CA TYR A 164 -5.38 4.48 13.97
C TYR A 164 -5.18 5.01 15.38
N VAL A 165 -5.98 6.02 15.81
CA VAL A 165 -5.90 6.58 17.16
C VAL A 165 -6.19 5.55 18.24
N LEU A 166 -7.19 4.67 18.05
CA LEU A 166 -7.50 3.62 19.02
C LEU A 166 -6.38 2.56 19.13
N ALA A 167 -5.66 2.29 18.06
CA ALA A 167 -4.51 1.37 18.09
C ALA A 167 -3.30 1.93 18.84
N GLU A 168 -3.23 3.27 19.02
CA GLU A 168 -2.17 3.92 19.80
C GLU A 168 -2.43 3.89 21.32
N ILE A 169 -3.67 3.67 21.73
CA ILE A 169 -4.08 3.71 23.16
C ILE A 169 -3.99 2.32 23.80
N GLN A 170 -3.82 1.26 23.02
CA GLN A 170 -3.64 -0.11 23.46
C GLN A 170 -2.17 -0.49 23.58
#